data_e48be0bd18fb207dca8f3dcedef78168
#
_entry.id   e48be0bd18fb207dca8f3dcedef78168
#
_cell.length_a   1.000
_cell.length_b   1.000
_cell.length_c   1.000
_cell.angle_alpha   90.00
_cell.angle_beta   90.00
_cell.angle_gamma   90.00
#
_symmetry.space_group_name_H-M   'P 1'
#
loop_
_entity.id
_entity.type
_entity.pdbx_description
1 polymer ?
#
loop_
_entity_poly.entity_id
_entity_poly.type
_entity_poly.pdbx_seq_one_letter_code
_entity_poly.pdbx_strand_id
1 'polypeptide(L)'
;MKIIFIGAGNLATQLAKALLNAGHDIIQVYSRTKASASVLATIAGGAPTTDLEEIRKDADLYILAVKDSVLGDLIPQICKGREDRVFVHTAGSMPMNIFQGMALHYGVFYPMQTFSKNRDVEFAGIPVFIEGNDHLSLQTLHRMGES
;
A
#
# COMPACT_ATOMS: atom_id res chain seq x y z
N MET A 1 4.16 5.86 10.96
CA MET A 1 4.61 4.52 10.49
C MET A 1 5.54 4.69 9.30
N LYS A 2 6.45 3.76 9.13
CA LYS A 2 7.25 3.61 7.90
C LYS A 2 6.46 2.78 6.91
N ILE A 3 6.21 3.34 5.73
CA ILE A 3 5.32 2.73 4.73
C ILE A 3 6.05 2.55 3.40
N ILE A 4 5.83 1.41 2.77
CA ILE A 4 6.31 1.14 1.41
C ILE A 4 5.10 0.93 0.50
N PHE A 5 5.08 1.62 -0.64
CA PHE A 5 4.07 1.43 -1.66
C PHE A 5 4.55 0.47 -2.75
N ILE A 6 3.73 -0.51 -3.04
CA ILE A 6 3.90 -1.41 -4.18
C ILE A 6 2.83 -1.01 -5.20
N GLY A 7 3.27 -0.32 -6.24
CA GLY A 7 2.39 0.30 -7.22
C GLY A 7 2.37 1.82 -7.09
N ALA A 8 2.23 2.51 -8.21
CA ALA A 8 2.33 3.97 -8.29
C ALA A 8 1.23 4.58 -9.18
N GLY A 9 0.04 3.98 -9.17
CA GLY A 9 -1.11 4.47 -9.92
C GLY A 9 -1.86 5.61 -9.23
N ASN A 10 -3.10 5.84 -9.67
CA ASN A 10 -3.90 6.95 -9.17
C ASN A 10 -4.21 6.83 -7.68
N LEU A 11 -4.68 5.67 -7.25
CA LEU A 11 -5.00 5.43 -5.84
C LEU A 11 -3.75 5.52 -4.96
N ALA A 12 -2.64 4.89 -5.37
CA ALA A 12 -1.39 4.95 -4.63
C ALA A 12 -0.93 6.40 -4.43
N THR A 13 -1.02 7.21 -5.48
CA THR A 13 -0.63 8.62 -5.42
C THR A 13 -1.46 9.41 -4.41
N GLN A 14 -2.77 9.28 -4.46
CA GLN A 14 -3.66 10.01 -3.54
C GLN A 14 -3.52 9.52 -2.10
N LEU A 15 -3.43 8.21 -1.91
CA LEU A 15 -3.24 7.62 -0.59
C LEU A 15 -1.89 8.01 0.01
N ALA A 16 -0.82 8.01 -0.79
CA ALA A 16 0.50 8.43 -0.32
C ALA A 16 0.50 9.89 0.15
N LYS A 17 -0.16 10.78 -0.58
CA LYS A 17 -0.31 12.18 -0.17
C LYS A 17 -1.03 12.31 1.16
N ALA A 18 -2.13 11.58 1.34
CA ALA A 18 -2.90 11.61 2.59
C ALA A 18 -2.08 11.07 3.77
N LEU A 19 -1.37 9.96 3.58
CA LEU A 19 -0.55 9.37 4.63
C LEU A 19 0.64 10.27 5.00
N LEU A 20 1.25 10.90 4.01
CA LEU A 20 2.33 11.86 4.25
C LEU A 20 1.83 13.06 5.07
N ASN A 21 0.67 13.61 4.73
CA ASN A 21 0.06 14.71 5.45
C ASN A 21 -0.29 14.34 6.89
N ALA A 22 -0.58 13.07 7.15
CA ALA A 22 -0.87 12.56 8.50
C ALA A 22 0.40 12.29 9.32
N GLY A 23 1.58 12.56 8.79
CA GLY A 23 2.84 12.41 9.49
C GLY A 23 3.52 11.05 9.34
N HIS A 24 3.04 10.20 8.44
CA HIS A 24 3.71 8.93 8.15
C HIS A 24 4.87 9.11 7.18
N ASP A 25 5.83 8.21 7.22
CA ASP A 25 7.01 8.20 6.36
C ASP A 25 6.84 7.22 5.21
N ILE A 26 6.81 7.71 3.98
CA ILE A 26 6.87 6.86 2.80
C ILE A 26 8.35 6.67 2.48
N ILE A 27 8.88 5.49 2.80
CA ILE A 27 10.32 5.25 2.71
C ILE A 27 10.75 4.68 1.36
N GLN A 28 9.85 4.06 0.63
CA GLN A 28 10.17 3.46 -0.66
C GLN A 28 8.92 3.31 -1.51
N VAL A 29 9.09 3.40 -2.83
CA VAL A 29 8.03 3.17 -3.81
C VAL A 29 8.55 2.19 -4.86
N TYR A 30 7.84 1.09 -5.02
CA TYR A 30 8.07 0.14 -6.11
C TYR A 30 7.05 0.34 -7.21
N SER A 31 7.50 0.33 -8.46
CA SER A 31 6.62 0.24 -9.61
C SER A 31 7.31 -0.58 -10.70
N ARG A 32 6.51 -1.12 -11.62
CA ARG A 32 7.04 -1.87 -12.76
C ARG A 32 7.91 -0.99 -13.66
N THR A 33 7.62 0.30 -13.76
CA THR A 33 8.39 1.25 -14.58
C THR A 33 9.10 2.25 -13.69
N LYS A 34 10.32 2.62 -14.10
CA LYS A 34 11.12 3.61 -13.38
C LYS A 34 10.44 4.99 -13.37
N ALA A 35 9.79 5.36 -14.45
CA ALA A 35 9.10 6.64 -14.55
C ALA A 35 8.00 6.75 -13.50
N SER A 36 7.15 5.74 -13.37
CA SER A 36 6.05 5.74 -12.40
C SER A 36 6.56 5.75 -10.96
N ALA A 37 7.58 4.94 -10.66
CA ALA A 37 8.17 4.88 -9.34
C ALA A 37 8.79 6.23 -8.95
N SER A 38 9.50 6.86 -9.87
CA SER A 38 10.17 8.15 -9.63
C SER A 38 9.19 9.30 -9.42
N VAL A 39 8.09 9.33 -10.19
CA VAL A 39 7.06 10.37 -10.03
C VAL A 39 6.45 10.30 -8.63
N LEU A 40 6.02 9.12 -8.19
CA LEU A 40 5.43 8.99 -6.86
C LEU A 40 6.46 9.22 -5.76
N ALA A 41 7.67 8.72 -5.90
CA ALA A 41 8.74 8.93 -4.93
C ALA A 41 9.07 10.41 -4.76
N THR A 42 9.06 11.19 -5.83
CA THR A 42 9.27 12.64 -5.77
C THR A 42 8.17 13.32 -4.96
N ILE A 43 6.92 12.92 -5.14
CA ILE A 43 5.77 13.46 -4.40
C ILE A 43 5.84 13.07 -2.93
N ALA A 44 6.14 11.82 -2.64
CA ALA A 44 6.03 11.23 -1.30
C ALA A 44 7.33 11.30 -0.49
N GLY A 45 8.47 11.51 -1.14
CA GLY A 45 9.77 11.61 -0.47
C GLY A 45 10.51 10.30 -0.29
N GLY A 46 9.99 9.17 -0.81
CA GLY A 46 10.62 7.87 -0.70
C GLY A 46 11.64 7.59 -1.81
N ALA A 47 12.35 6.46 -1.71
CA ALA A 47 13.28 6.00 -2.73
C ALA A 47 12.56 5.15 -3.77
N PRO A 48 12.72 5.43 -5.07
CA PRO A 48 12.08 4.63 -6.10
C PRO A 48 12.87 3.35 -6.39
N THR A 49 12.17 2.28 -6.74
CA THR A 49 12.79 1.07 -7.26
C THR A 49 11.86 0.35 -8.25
N THR A 50 12.46 -0.38 -9.18
CA THR A 50 11.77 -1.30 -10.08
C THR A 50 12.18 -2.75 -9.81
N ASP A 51 13.00 -2.98 -8.81
CA ASP A 51 13.53 -4.30 -8.45
C ASP A 51 12.86 -4.80 -7.17
N LEU A 52 12.13 -5.89 -7.26
CA LEU A 52 11.45 -6.52 -6.12
C LEU A 52 12.43 -6.93 -5.02
N GLU A 53 13.66 -7.30 -5.38
CA GLU A 53 14.68 -7.72 -4.42
C GLU A 53 15.23 -6.55 -3.60
N GLU A 54 15.11 -5.32 -4.11
CA GLU A 54 15.54 -4.10 -3.43
C GLU A 54 14.51 -3.55 -2.44
N ILE A 55 13.32 -4.12 -2.38
CA ILE A 55 12.30 -3.69 -1.45
C ILE A 55 12.76 -3.94 -0.02
N ARG A 56 12.74 -2.88 0.78
CA ARG A 56 13.23 -2.93 2.17
C ARG A 56 12.37 -3.84 3.03
N LYS A 57 13.00 -4.40 4.08
CA LYS A 57 12.36 -5.35 5.00
C LYS A 57 11.95 -4.70 6.33
N ASP A 58 12.20 -3.41 6.50
CA ASP A 58 12.04 -2.70 7.76
C ASP A 58 10.85 -1.75 7.82
N ALA A 59 9.92 -1.85 6.90
CA ALA A 59 8.71 -1.05 6.93
C ALA A 59 7.68 -1.63 7.90
N ASP A 60 6.89 -0.76 8.52
CA ASP A 60 5.77 -1.17 9.37
C ASP A 60 4.58 -1.65 8.55
N LEU A 61 4.43 -1.12 7.34
CA LEU A 61 3.29 -1.38 6.48
C LEU A 61 3.71 -1.41 5.01
N TYR A 62 3.24 -2.43 4.29
CA TYR A 62 3.41 -2.56 2.85
C TYR A 62 2.04 -2.47 2.20
N ILE A 63 1.84 -1.48 1.33
CA ILE A 63 0.56 -1.25 0.65
C ILE A 63 0.69 -1.68 -0.81
N LEU A 64 -0.05 -2.71 -1.19
CA LEU A 64 -0.07 -3.23 -2.55
C LEU A 64 -1.23 -2.59 -3.32
N ALA A 65 -0.94 -1.50 -4.01
CA ALA A 65 -1.90 -0.75 -4.80
C ALA A 65 -1.66 -1.02 -6.29
N VAL A 66 -1.90 -2.25 -6.69
CA VAL A 66 -1.68 -2.76 -8.05
C VAL A 66 -2.98 -3.33 -8.61
N LYS A 67 -3.00 -3.61 -9.91
CA LYS A 67 -4.15 -4.23 -10.56
C LYS A 67 -4.42 -5.62 -9.97
N ASP A 68 -5.69 -6.01 -9.90
CA ASP A 68 -6.12 -7.33 -9.42
C ASP A 68 -5.39 -8.46 -10.14
N SER A 69 -5.18 -8.32 -11.44
CA SER A 69 -4.56 -9.35 -12.27
C SER A 69 -3.10 -9.66 -11.93
N VAL A 70 -2.39 -8.73 -11.28
CA VAL A 70 -0.98 -8.92 -10.91
C VAL A 70 -0.78 -9.17 -9.42
N LEU A 71 -1.81 -8.96 -8.62
CA LEU A 71 -1.73 -9.02 -7.16
C LEU A 71 -1.28 -10.41 -6.68
N GLY A 72 -1.90 -11.47 -7.20
CA GLY A 72 -1.57 -12.83 -6.81
C GLY A 72 -0.13 -13.24 -7.12
N ASP A 73 0.44 -12.73 -8.20
CA ASP A 73 1.82 -13.02 -8.57
C ASP A 73 2.83 -12.24 -7.71
N LEU A 74 2.47 -11.03 -7.29
CA LEU A 74 3.36 -10.18 -6.50
C LEU A 74 3.42 -10.57 -5.03
N ILE A 75 2.32 -11.00 -4.45
CA ILE A 75 2.23 -11.28 -3.02
C ILE A 75 3.32 -12.24 -2.53
N PRO A 76 3.55 -13.41 -3.16
CA PRO A 76 4.62 -14.30 -2.68
C PRO A 76 5.99 -13.66 -2.72
N GLN A 77 6.26 -12.83 -3.71
CA GLN A 77 7.55 -12.16 -3.87
C GLN A 77 7.74 -11.02 -2.86
N ILE A 78 6.68 -10.28 -2.57
CA ILE A 78 6.72 -9.17 -1.62
C ILE A 78 6.80 -9.67 -0.18
N CYS A 79 6.06 -10.73 0.15
CA CYS A 79 6.00 -11.24 1.53
C CYS A 79 7.23 -12.06 1.92
N LYS A 80 7.93 -12.65 0.96
CA LYS A 80 9.09 -13.49 1.24
C LYS A 80 10.18 -12.73 2.00
N GLY A 81 10.54 -13.23 3.17
CA GLY A 81 11.53 -12.60 4.05
C GLY A 81 10.96 -11.44 4.87
N ARG A 82 9.65 -11.16 4.77
CA ARG A 82 8.97 -10.07 5.46
C ARG A 82 7.68 -10.54 6.12
N GLU A 83 7.53 -11.84 6.35
CA GLU A 83 6.27 -12.48 6.74
C GLU A 83 5.66 -11.93 8.03
N ASP A 84 6.49 -11.38 8.92
CA ASP A 84 6.07 -10.80 10.20
C ASP A 84 5.64 -9.32 10.12
N ARG A 85 5.68 -8.73 8.94
CA ARG A 85 5.23 -7.35 8.70
C ARG A 85 3.75 -7.30 8.36
N VAL A 86 3.19 -6.10 8.26
CA VAL A 86 1.79 -5.91 7.89
C VAL A 86 1.69 -5.59 6.40
N PHE A 87 0.81 -6.31 5.72
CA PHE A 87 0.54 -6.15 4.28
C PHE A 87 -0.92 -5.86 4.06
N VAL A 88 -1.23 -4.87 3.22
CA VAL A 88 -2.61 -4.61 2.82
C VAL A 88 -2.67 -4.44 1.30
N HIS A 89 -3.80 -4.82 0.70
CA HIS A 89 -4.08 -4.46 -0.68
C HIS A 89 -5.27 -3.53 -0.75
N THR A 90 -5.45 -2.91 -1.90
CA THR A 90 -6.48 -1.89 -2.11
C THR A 90 -7.49 -2.29 -3.19
N ALA A 91 -7.62 -3.58 -3.47
CA ALA A 91 -8.51 -4.11 -4.50
C ALA A 91 -9.85 -4.55 -3.90
N GLY A 92 -10.94 -3.87 -4.26
CA GLY A 92 -12.24 -4.16 -3.68
C GLY A 92 -12.83 -5.52 -4.08
N SER A 93 -12.39 -6.09 -5.20
CA SER A 93 -12.87 -7.39 -5.69
C SER A 93 -12.05 -8.58 -5.20
N MET A 94 -10.96 -8.35 -4.48
CA MET A 94 -10.07 -9.41 -4.03
C MET A 94 -10.20 -9.60 -2.51
N PRO A 95 -10.30 -10.86 -2.03
CA PRO A 95 -10.38 -11.11 -0.60
C PRO A 95 -9.05 -10.87 0.10
N MET A 96 -9.10 -10.63 1.42
CA MET A 96 -7.86 -10.50 2.20
C MET A 96 -7.08 -11.80 2.29
N ASN A 97 -7.76 -12.94 2.20
CA ASN A 97 -7.12 -14.24 2.35
C ASN A 97 -6.19 -14.61 1.18
N ILE A 98 -6.07 -13.76 0.16
CA ILE A 98 -5.04 -13.91 -0.86
C ILE A 98 -3.63 -13.88 -0.24
N PHE A 99 -3.48 -13.27 0.94
CA PHE A 99 -2.22 -13.27 1.70
C PHE A 99 -2.03 -14.51 2.58
N GLN A 100 -3.05 -15.33 2.75
CA GLN A 100 -3.01 -16.47 3.67
C GLN A 100 -1.88 -17.42 3.29
N GLY A 101 -1.05 -17.79 4.28
CA GLY A 101 0.13 -18.63 4.05
C GLY A 101 1.35 -17.86 3.56
N MET A 102 1.21 -16.58 3.21
CA MET A 102 2.31 -15.75 2.71
C MET A 102 2.76 -14.71 3.73
N ALA A 103 1.82 -14.21 4.54
CA ALA A 103 2.09 -13.23 5.58
C ALA A 103 1.31 -13.59 6.85
N LEU A 104 1.78 -13.10 8.01
CA LEU A 104 1.12 -13.30 9.29
C LEU A 104 0.04 -12.25 9.56
N HIS A 105 0.26 -11.02 9.10
CA HIS A 105 -0.62 -9.88 9.36
C HIS A 105 -1.00 -9.22 8.04
N TYR A 106 -2.30 -9.20 7.73
CA TYR A 106 -2.73 -8.69 6.42
C TYR A 106 -4.16 -8.19 6.45
N GLY A 107 -4.51 -7.42 5.42
CA GLY A 107 -5.86 -6.91 5.30
C GLY A 107 -6.12 -6.18 3.99
N VAL A 108 -7.25 -5.50 3.95
CA VAL A 108 -7.73 -4.72 2.81
C VAL A 108 -8.06 -3.31 3.27
N PHE A 109 -7.62 -2.34 2.50
CA PHE A 109 -8.01 -0.94 2.64
C PHE A 109 -8.53 -0.46 1.29
N TYR A 110 -9.86 -0.41 1.15
CA TYR A 110 -10.47 -0.10 -0.12
C TYR A 110 -11.32 1.18 -0.05
N PRO A 111 -10.78 2.32 -0.53
CA PRO A 111 -11.57 3.55 -0.66
C PRO A 111 -12.59 3.40 -1.79
N MET A 112 -13.84 3.73 -1.50
CA MET A 112 -14.97 3.53 -2.43
C MET A 112 -15.17 4.75 -3.33
N GLN A 113 -14.10 5.14 -4.06
CA GLN A 113 -14.12 6.27 -4.98
C GLN A 113 -13.06 6.11 -6.06
N THR A 114 -13.32 6.64 -7.25
CA THR A 114 -12.34 6.69 -8.32
C THR A 114 -11.37 7.86 -8.10
N PHE A 115 -10.09 7.64 -8.35
CA PHE A 115 -9.03 8.62 -8.12
C PHE A 115 -8.32 9.00 -9.41
N SER A 116 -7.79 10.23 -9.43
CA SER A 116 -6.93 10.76 -10.48
C SER A 116 -5.66 11.32 -9.85
N LYS A 117 -4.51 11.19 -10.53
CA LYS A 117 -3.24 11.75 -10.07
C LYS A 117 -3.25 13.26 -10.00
N ASN A 118 -4.05 13.92 -10.85
CA ASN A 118 -4.07 15.36 -11.02
C ASN A 118 -5.07 16.05 -10.09
N ARG A 119 -5.79 15.30 -9.26
CA ARG A 119 -6.81 15.84 -8.36
C ARG A 119 -6.54 15.37 -6.94
N ASP A 120 -6.40 16.32 -6.03
CA ASP A 120 -6.27 15.99 -4.62
C ASP A 120 -7.63 15.58 -4.05
N VAL A 121 -7.60 14.58 -3.16
CA VAL A 121 -8.81 14.02 -2.55
C VAL A 121 -8.65 14.03 -1.04
N GLU A 122 -9.70 14.46 -0.34
CA GLU A 122 -9.76 14.36 1.12
C GLU A 122 -10.37 13.01 1.51
N PHE A 123 -9.55 12.16 2.11
CA PHE A 123 -10.00 10.82 2.52
C PHE A 123 -11.01 10.85 3.66
N ALA A 124 -11.03 11.90 4.48
CA ALA A 124 -11.95 11.99 5.61
C ALA A 124 -13.45 11.91 5.22
N GLY A 125 -13.81 12.30 4.00
CA GLY A 125 -15.17 12.23 3.49
C GLY A 125 -15.49 11.03 2.63
N ILE A 126 -14.52 10.10 2.44
CA ILE A 126 -14.68 8.96 1.55
C ILE A 126 -14.99 7.69 2.35
N PRO A 127 -16.05 6.94 1.99
CA PRO A 127 -16.28 5.64 2.59
C PRO A 127 -15.11 4.69 2.28
N VAL A 128 -14.61 4.01 3.30
CA VAL A 128 -13.51 3.06 3.17
C VAL A 128 -13.95 1.71 3.72
N PHE A 129 -13.74 0.65 2.94
CA PHE A 129 -13.90 -0.72 3.40
C PHE A 129 -12.59 -1.19 4.04
N ILE A 130 -12.66 -1.66 5.28
CA ILE A 130 -11.50 -2.15 6.02
C ILE A 130 -11.77 -3.58 6.47
N GLU A 131 -10.81 -4.47 6.23
CA GLU A 131 -10.83 -5.85 6.69
C GLU A 131 -9.42 -6.25 7.09
N GLY A 132 -9.25 -6.87 8.25
CA GLY A 132 -7.94 -7.32 8.73
C GLY A 132 -8.06 -8.70 9.39
N ASN A 133 -6.99 -9.50 9.31
CA ASN A 133 -7.01 -10.87 9.81
C ASN A 133 -6.75 -10.99 11.32
N ASP A 134 -6.24 -9.95 11.95
CA ASP A 134 -5.92 -9.96 13.38
C ASP A 134 -5.93 -8.54 13.97
N HIS A 135 -5.62 -8.44 15.27
CA HIS A 135 -5.64 -7.17 15.98
C HIS A 135 -4.60 -6.18 15.43
N LEU A 136 -3.39 -6.64 15.13
CA LEU A 136 -2.33 -5.77 14.60
C LEU A 136 -2.71 -5.20 13.24
N SER A 137 -3.21 -6.02 12.33
CA SER A 137 -3.60 -5.57 11.01
C SER A 137 -4.77 -4.58 11.07
N LEU A 138 -5.78 -4.85 11.90
CA LEU A 138 -6.91 -3.93 12.09
C LEU A 138 -6.47 -2.59 12.69
N GLN A 139 -5.60 -2.62 13.69
CA GLN A 139 -5.07 -1.41 14.30
C GLN A 139 -4.29 -0.56 13.28
N THR A 140 -3.50 -1.21 12.44
CA THR A 140 -2.73 -0.56 11.38
C THR A 140 -3.66 0.08 10.35
N LEU A 141 -4.71 -0.64 9.94
CA LEU A 141 -5.71 -0.14 8.98
C LEU A 141 -6.47 1.06 9.55
N HIS A 142 -6.82 1.04 10.82
CA HIS A 142 -7.46 2.19 11.46
C HIS A 142 -6.55 3.42 11.49
N ARG A 143 -5.26 3.24 11.71
CA ARG A 143 -4.29 4.34 11.66
C ARG A 143 -4.20 4.94 10.24
N MET A 144 -4.30 4.12 9.21
CA MET A 144 -4.40 4.61 7.83
C MET A 144 -5.67 5.43 7.62
N GLY A 145 -6.79 4.95 8.12
CA GLY A 145 -8.09 5.58 7.95
C GLY A 145 -8.25 6.93 8.66
N GLU A 146 -7.39 7.21 9.65
CA GLU A 146 -7.35 8.49 10.36
C GLU A 146 -6.62 9.58 9.57
N SER A 147 -6.07 9.24 8.44
CA SER A 147 -5.28 10.14 7.60
C SER A 147 -6.13 11.16 6.83
#